data_15b88fdda5724e671a3980136a3e1a88
#
_entry.id   15b88fdda5724e671a3980136a3e1a88
#
_cell.length_a   1.000
_cell.length_b   1.000
_cell.length_c   1.000
_cell.angle_alpha   90.00
_cell.angle_beta   90.00
_cell.angle_gamma   90.00
#
_symmetry.space_group_name_H-M   'P 1'
#
loop_
_entity.id
_entity.type
_entity.pdbx_description
1 polymer ?
#
loop_
_entity_poly.entity_id
_entity_poly.type
_entity_poly.pdbx_seq_one_letter_code
_entity_poly.pdbx_strand_id
1 'polypeptide(L)'
;EKSVLCKQDVYAALYGIHEKEVDVIFADPPYQENHYERLLGVLKEMSYVSEDTLLVLESELNKDFSFASTYGFRVIKEKCYKTNKHVFLERV
;
A
#
# COMPACT_ATOMS: atom_id res chain seq x y z
N GLU A 1 -6.57 6.90 15.94
CA GLU A 1 -5.92 6.27 14.78
C GLU A 1 -6.47 6.84 13.47
N LYS A 2 -5.60 7.19 12.56
CA LYS A 2 -5.96 7.69 11.23
C LYS A 2 -5.82 6.56 10.21
N SER A 3 -6.95 6.02 9.77
CA SER A 3 -6.99 4.91 8.83
C SER A 3 -7.66 5.33 7.53
N VAL A 4 -7.12 4.89 6.41
CA VAL A 4 -7.68 5.17 5.08
C VAL A 4 -7.90 3.84 4.35
N LEU A 5 -9.10 3.68 3.79
CA LEU A 5 -9.45 2.51 2.99
C LEU A 5 -9.68 2.96 1.54
N CYS A 6 -8.85 2.43 0.64
CA CYS A 6 -8.92 2.75 -0.79
C CYS A 6 -9.35 1.50 -1.55
N LYS A 7 -10.57 1.47 -2.06
CA LYS A 7 -11.10 0.28 -2.74
C LYS A 7 -11.22 0.41 -4.25
N GLN A 8 -11.67 1.54 -4.76
CA GLN A 8 -11.96 1.70 -6.18
C GLN A 8 -10.90 2.54 -6.87
N ASP A 9 -11.13 3.81 -7.03
CA ASP A 9 -10.12 4.69 -7.61
C ASP A 9 -9.10 5.05 -6.53
N VAL A 10 -8.12 4.16 -6.37
CA VAL A 10 -7.09 4.29 -5.35
C VAL A 10 -6.35 5.62 -5.47
N TYR A 11 -6.03 6.02 -6.70
CA TYR A 11 -5.23 7.22 -6.92
C TYR A 11 -6.01 8.49 -6.58
N ALA A 12 -7.28 8.56 -6.97
CA ALA A 12 -8.13 9.70 -6.60
C ALA A 12 -8.27 9.78 -5.08
N ALA A 13 -8.47 8.64 -4.41
CA ALA A 13 -8.56 8.60 -2.95
C ALA A 13 -7.28 9.10 -2.29
N LEU A 14 -6.11 8.67 -2.79
CA LEU A 14 -4.82 9.07 -2.22
C LEU A 14 -4.58 10.57 -2.36
N TYR A 15 -4.88 11.14 -3.52
CA TYR A 15 -4.72 12.57 -3.75
C TYR A 15 -5.74 13.41 -2.96
N GLY A 16 -6.84 12.81 -2.53
CA GLY A 16 -7.86 13.48 -1.74
C GLY A 16 -7.59 13.52 -0.24
N ILE A 17 -6.51 12.90 0.23
CA ILE A 17 -6.18 12.87 1.65
C ILE A 17 -5.55 14.19 2.07
N HIS A 18 -6.13 14.83 3.08
CA HIS A 18 -5.65 16.12 3.61
C HIS A 18 -5.04 16.01 5.01
N GLU A 19 -4.87 14.81 5.52
CA GLU A 19 -4.25 14.58 6.82
C GLU A 19 -2.73 14.83 6.74
N LYS A 20 -2.15 15.30 7.84
CA LYS A 20 -0.69 15.47 7.91
C LYS A 20 0.02 14.14 7.95
N GLU A 21 -0.57 13.18 8.63
CA GLU A 21 -0.02 11.85 8.81
C GLU A 21 -1.15 10.86 8.89
N VAL A 22 -0.96 9.68 8.29
CA VAL A 22 -1.93 8.60 8.30
C VAL A 22 -1.28 7.39 8.96
N ASP A 23 -1.98 6.74 9.90
CA ASP A 23 -1.44 5.59 10.61
C ASP A 23 -1.55 4.30 9.80
N VAL A 24 -2.67 4.11 9.12
CA VAL A 24 -2.92 2.89 8.34
C VAL A 24 -3.55 3.25 7.00
N ILE A 25 -3.01 2.68 5.93
CA ILE A 25 -3.60 2.75 4.60
C ILE A 25 -3.88 1.33 4.15
N PHE A 26 -5.15 1.01 3.90
CA PHE A 26 -5.55 -0.27 3.34
C PHE A 26 -5.97 -0.05 1.90
N ALA A 27 -5.28 -0.69 0.96
CA ALA A 27 -5.56 -0.54 -0.46
C ALA A 27 -5.85 -1.89 -1.10
N ASP A 28 -6.91 -1.93 -1.90
CA ASP A 28 -7.33 -3.10 -2.67
C ASP A 28 -7.37 -2.71 -4.14
N PRO A 29 -6.17 -2.55 -4.77
CA PRO A 29 -6.11 -2.16 -6.17
C PRO A 29 -6.53 -3.31 -7.08
N PRO A 30 -6.95 -3.02 -8.32
CA PRO A 30 -7.21 -4.08 -9.30
C PRO A 30 -5.95 -4.93 -9.53
N TYR A 31 -6.14 -6.23 -9.74
CA TYR A 31 -5.03 -7.16 -9.97
C TYR A 31 -4.54 -7.04 -11.41
N GLN A 32 -3.93 -5.91 -11.73
CA GLN A 32 -3.37 -5.64 -13.06
C GLN A 32 -1.86 -5.54 -12.97
N GLU A 33 -1.21 -5.80 -14.10
CA GLU A 33 0.22 -5.73 -14.20
C GLU A 33 0.73 -4.33 -13.84
N ASN A 34 1.81 -4.28 -13.05
CA ASN A 34 2.49 -3.05 -12.62
C ASN A 34 1.63 -2.12 -11.76
N HIS A 35 0.45 -2.52 -11.36
CA HIS A 35 -0.42 -1.65 -10.56
C HIS A 35 0.15 -1.37 -9.18
N TYR A 36 0.73 -2.37 -8.54
CA TYR A 36 1.32 -2.24 -7.20
C TYR A 36 2.58 -1.37 -7.24
N GLU A 37 3.39 -1.51 -8.27
CA GLU A 37 4.58 -0.69 -8.45
C GLU A 37 4.20 0.78 -8.57
N ARG A 38 3.19 1.06 -9.38
CA ARG A 38 2.68 2.42 -9.56
C ARG A 38 2.11 2.97 -8.25
N LEU A 39 1.38 2.14 -7.50
CA LEU A 39 0.81 2.53 -6.22
C LEU A 39 1.90 2.94 -5.23
N LEU A 40 2.95 2.14 -5.08
CA LEU A 40 4.05 2.46 -4.19
C LEU A 40 4.80 3.72 -4.64
N GLY A 41 4.94 3.92 -5.94
CA GLY A 41 5.55 5.12 -6.49
C GLY A 41 4.78 6.38 -6.13
N VAL A 42 3.46 6.32 -6.15
CA VAL A 42 2.60 7.43 -5.72
C VAL A 42 2.71 7.65 -4.22
N LEU A 43 2.62 6.59 -3.43
CA LEU A 43 2.68 6.68 -1.97
C LEU A 43 4.02 7.24 -1.48
N LYS A 44 5.10 6.92 -2.17
CA LYS A 44 6.43 7.43 -1.85
C LYS A 44 6.48 8.95 -1.84
N GLU A 45 5.71 9.59 -2.70
CA GLU A 45 5.68 11.05 -2.84
C GLU A 45 4.70 11.74 -1.88
N MET A 46 3.89 10.98 -1.15
CA MET A 46 2.87 11.55 -0.27
C MET A 46 3.44 11.86 1.11
N SER A 47 3.33 13.13 1.52
CA SER A 47 3.87 13.61 2.80
C SER A 47 3.19 12.98 4.02
N TYR A 48 1.95 12.51 3.88
CA TYR A 48 1.22 11.88 4.99
C TYR A 48 1.66 10.42 5.24
N VAL A 49 2.48 9.85 4.37
CA VAL A 49 3.05 8.51 4.55
C VAL A 49 4.40 8.66 5.23
N SER A 50 4.47 8.29 6.51
CA SER A 50 5.69 8.37 7.31
C SER A 50 6.23 6.97 7.59
N GLU A 51 7.33 6.92 8.34
CA GLU A 51 7.90 5.65 8.82
C GLU A 51 6.94 4.90 9.74
N ASP A 52 6.00 5.63 10.36
CA ASP A 52 5.01 5.05 11.27
C ASP A 52 3.72 4.64 10.57
N THR A 53 3.60 4.88 9.27
CA THR A 53 2.43 4.49 8.51
C THR A 53 2.51 3.02 8.12
N LEU A 54 1.46 2.26 8.46
CA LEU A 54 1.33 0.87 8.04
C LEU A 54 0.54 0.83 6.74
N LEU A 55 1.14 0.26 5.71
CA LEU A 55 0.48 0.06 4.43
C LEU A 55 0.07 -1.41 4.32
N VAL A 56 -1.20 -1.66 4.04
CA VAL A 56 -1.72 -3.01 3.87
C VAL A 56 -2.29 -3.12 2.46
N LEU A 57 -1.73 -4.02 1.66
CA LEU A 57 -2.18 -4.27 0.30
C LEU A 57 -2.79 -5.65 0.18
N GLU A 58 -3.98 -5.74 -0.42
CA GLU A 58 -4.55 -7.03 -0.79
C GLU A 58 -4.02 -7.40 -2.17
N SER A 59 -3.57 -8.63 -2.33
CA SER A 59 -3.03 -9.10 -3.60
C SER A 59 -3.33 -10.58 -3.81
N GLU A 60 -3.09 -11.05 -5.04
CA GLU A 60 -3.09 -12.48 -5.34
C GLU A 60 -1.92 -13.15 -4.62
N LEU A 61 -2.07 -14.44 -4.35
CA LEU A 61 -1.07 -15.20 -3.56
C LEU A 61 0.32 -15.20 -4.21
N ASN A 62 0.37 -15.19 -5.53
CA ASN A 62 1.63 -15.36 -6.28
C ASN A 62 2.41 -14.07 -6.48
N LYS A 63 1.86 -12.93 -6.10
CA LYS A 63 2.54 -11.66 -6.34
C LYS A 63 3.76 -11.52 -5.45
N ASP A 64 4.91 -11.28 -6.09
CA ASP A 64 6.17 -11.03 -5.41
C ASP A 64 6.33 -9.52 -5.18
N PHE A 65 6.60 -9.13 -3.93
CA PHE A 65 6.76 -7.73 -3.54
C PHE A 65 8.21 -7.33 -3.31
N SER A 66 9.16 -8.09 -3.87
CA SER A 66 10.59 -7.75 -3.74
C SER A 66 10.92 -6.37 -4.31
N PHE A 67 10.10 -5.86 -5.23
CA PHE A 67 10.27 -4.53 -5.80
C PHE A 67 10.04 -3.40 -4.78
N ALA A 68 9.42 -3.70 -3.63
CA ALA A 68 9.05 -2.66 -2.65
C ALA A 68 10.23 -1.81 -2.21
N SER A 69 11.41 -2.40 -2.07
CA SER A 69 12.61 -1.67 -1.66
C SER A 69 13.00 -0.57 -2.66
N THR A 70 12.74 -0.79 -3.95
CA THR A 70 13.01 0.20 -4.99
C THR A 70 12.19 1.48 -4.78
N TYR A 71 11.02 1.34 -4.15
CA TYR A 71 10.12 2.47 -3.89
C TYR A 71 10.19 2.97 -2.45
N GLY A 72 11.18 2.52 -1.70
CA GLY A 72 11.37 2.99 -0.33
C GLY A 72 10.45 2.34 0.70
N PHE A 73 9.96 1.14 0.42
CA PHE A 73 9.11 0.38 1.33
C PHE A 73 9.73 -0.97 1.65
N ARG A 74 9.33 -1.53 2.78
CA ARG A 74 9.79 -2.84 3.23
C ARG A 74 8.59 -3.69 3.62
N VAL A 75 8.55 -4.92 3.13
CA VAL A 75 7.54 -5.89 3.54
C VAL A 75 7.90 -6.40 4.94
N ILE A 76 6.99 -6.22 5.89
CA ILE A 76 7.20 -6.66 7.26
C ILE A 76 6.44 -7.94 7.59
N LYS A 77 5.38 -8.25 6.82
CA LYS A 77 4.57 -9.43 7.05
C LYS A 77 3.69 -9.71 5.83
N GLU A 78 3.42 -10.98 5.58
CA GLU A 78 2.39 -11.41 4.62
C GLU A 78 1.45 -12.36 5.34
N LYS A 79 0.15 -12.12 5.22
CA LYS A 79 -0.87 -13.00 5.78
C LYS A 79 -1.67 -13.59 4.64
N CYS A 80 -1.52 -14.91 4.42
CA CYS A 80 -2.13 -15.60 3.31
C CYS A 80 -3.49 -16.18 3.69
N TYR A 81 -4.43 -16.03 2.78
CA TYR A 81 -5.76 -16.61 2.87
C TYR A 81 -5.91 -17.65 1.76
N LYS A 82 -7.11 -18.16 1.58
CA LYS A 82 -7.36 -19.24 0.62
C LYS A 82 -7.07 -18.83 -0.83
N THR A 83 -7.46 -17.61 -1.23
CA THR A 83 -7.34 -17.15 -2.62
C THR A 83 -6.54 -15.88 -2.79
N ASN A 84 -6.17 -15.23 -1.69
CA ASN A 84 -5.47 -13.95 -1.72
C ASN A 84 -4.59 -13.81 -0.48
N LYS A 85 -3.85 -12.70 -0.42
CA LYS A 85 -3.05 -12.39 0.75
C LYS A 85 -3.09 -10.90 1.06
N HIS A 86 -2.79 -10.56 2.31
CA HIS A 86 -2.53 -9.20 2.74
C HIS A 86 -1.03 -9.02 2.95
N VAL A 87 -0.46 -8.01 2.33
CA VAL A 87 0.96 -7.68 2.44
C VAL A 87 1.08 -6.41 3.27
N PHE A 88 1.84 -6.49 4.35
CA PHE A 88 2.04 -5.38 5.28
C PHE A 88 3.40 -4.76 5.02
N LEU A 89 3.40 -3.45 4.73
CA LEU A 89 4.62 -2.73 4.40
C LEU A 89 4.75 -1.50 5.28
N GLU A 90 6.01 -1.08 5.47
CA GLU A 90 6.30 0.19 6.11
C GLU A 90 7.31 0.96 5.25
N ARG A 91 7.32 2.27 5.42
CA ARG A 91 8.29 3.12 4.73
C ARG A 91 9.65 3.01 5.40
N VAL A 92 10.68 2.88 4.57
CA VAL A 92 12.07 2.81 5.06
C VAL A 92 12.71 4.18 5.12
#